data_d9b1d82a66985208c13950ee74439a64
#
_entry.id   d9b1d82a66985208c13950ee74439a64
#
_cell.length_a   1.000
_cell.length_b   1.000
_cell.length_c   1.000
_cell.angle_alpha   90.00
_cell.angle_beta   90.00
_cell.angle_gamma   90.00
#
_symmetry.space_group_name_H-M   'P 1'
#
loop_
_entity.id
_entity.type
_entity.pdbx_description
1 polymer ?
#
loop_
_entity_poly.entity_id
_entity_poly.type
_entity_poly.pdbx_seq_one_letter_code
_entity_poly.pdbx_strand_id
1 'polypeptide(L)'
;MARSPERMAGGMGLEAFSKATDLKQRLLFTLGALVVYRLGTYIPVPGIDPQALSEIFTRNAGGILGMFDMFSGGSLGRMTIFALTIMPYITASIIMQLMTAIVPSLETLKKEGEAGRKTINQYTRYLTVLLATVQGYGISVGLESATGVVIDPGMFFRITTVVTLLGGTLFLMWLGEQITARGVGNGISLLIFAGIVANLPVAIAGTFELGRTGALSPIIIFFFMVMAIAVIALIVFIERSQRRIMVQYPKRQMGNKTFGGESSHLPLKINVPGVIPPIFASSLLLMPVSIINLTSTSDGGASWLITLNALLGRGQPLYLCLLYTSDAADE
;
A
#
# COMPACT_ATOMS: atom_id res chain seq x y z
N MET A 1 -28.54 23.82 -31.34
CA MET A 1 -27.08 24.12 -31.38
C MET A 1 -26.46 23.49 -30.12
N ALA A 2 -26.01 22.27 -30.20
CA ALA A 2 -25.32 21.57 -29.10
C ALA A 2 -23.84 21.97 -29.12
N ARG A 3 -23.39 22.62 -28.05
CA ARG A 3 -21.97 22.98 -27.88
C ARG A 3 -21.14 21.69 -27.72
N SER A 4 -20.16 21.51 -28.58
CA SER A 4 -19.23 20.38 -28.59
C SER A 4 -18.50 20.28 -27.24
N PRO A 5 -18.33 19.05 -26.68
CA PRO A 5 -17.69 18.81 -25.38
C PRO A 5 -16.21 19.24 -25.33
N GLU A 6 -15.58 19.44 -26.45
CA GLU A 6 -14.18 19.90 -26.53
C GLU A 6 -13.95 21.36 -26.07
N ARG A 7 -14.99 22.21 -26.06
CA ARG A 7 -14.87 23.58 -25.52
C ARG A 7 -14.99 23.66 -23.99
N MET A 8 -15.40 22.60 -23.30
CA MET A 8 -15.43 22.57 -21.84
C MET A 8 -14.06 22.21 -21.21
N ALA A 9 -13.17 21.57 -21.94
CA ALA A 9 -11.84 21.20 -21.45
C ALA A 9 -10.83 22.37 -21.41
N GLY A 10 -11.08 23.43 -22.18
CA GLY A 10 -10.15 24.59 -22.28
C GLY A 10 -10.37 25.70 -21.25
N GLY A 11 -11.41 25.61 -20.40
CA GLY A 11 -11.80 26.68 -19.48
C GLY A 11 -11.76 26.31 -17.99
N MET A 12 -11.19 25.18 -17.61
CA MET A 12 -10.93 24.87 -16.19
C MET A 12 -9.62 25.51 -15.73
N GLY A 13 -9.54 26.83 -15.89
CA GLY A 13 -8.48 27.62 -15.31
C GLY A 13 -8.55 27.59 -13.77
N LEU A 14 -7.44 27.92 -13.13
CA LEU A 14 -7.26 28.07 -11.69
C LEU A 14 -8.44 28.80 -10.99
N GLU A 15 -9.17 29.66 -11.72
CA GLU A 15 -10.39 30.35 -11.25
C GLU A 15 -11.59 29.42 -11.03
N ALA A 16 -11.79 28.37 -11.83
CA ALA A 16 -12.85 27.39 -11.61
C ALA A 16 -12.51 26.50 -10.38
N PHE A 17 -11.22 26.24 -10.17
CA PHE A 17 -10.72 25.53 -9.00
C PHE A 17 -10.90 26.34 -7.71
N SER A 18 -10.74 27.66 -7.76
CA SER A 18 -10.93 28.55 -6.63
C SER A 18 -12.41 28.67 -6.20
N LYS A 19 -13.35 28.46 -7.12
CA LYS A 19 -14.81 28.50 -6.89
C LYS A 19 -15.39 27.18 -6.39
N ALA A 20 -14.67 26.07 -6.50
CA ALA A 20 -15.11 24.75 -6.03
C ALA A 20 -14.79 24.56 -4.55
N THR A 21 -15.56 25.16 -3.66
CA THR A 21 -15.36 25.11 -2.18
C THR A 21 -15.36 23.68 -1.64
N ASP A 22 -16.20 22.79 -2.14
CA ASP A 22 -16.29 21.40 -1.71
C ASP A 22 -14.98 20.61 -2.04
N LEU A 23 -14.46 20.76 -3.25
CA LEU A 23 -13.21 20.13 -3.65
C LEU A 23 -12.01 20.63 -2.83
N LYS A 24 -11.99 21.94 -2.53
CA LYS A 24 -10.95 22.54 -1.69
C LYS A 24 -10.98 21.99 -0.26
N GLN A 25 -12.16 21.85 0.32
CA GLN A 25 -12.34 21.27 1.67
C GLN A 25 -11.87 19.82 1.71
N ARG A 26 -12.23 18.99 0.72
CA ARG A 26 -11.79 17.60 0.61
C ARG A 26 -10.29 17.48 0.45
N LEU A 27 -9.69 18.36 -0.35
CA LEU A 27 -8.23 18.40 -0.56
C LEU A 27 -7.50 18.81 0.73
N LEU A 28 -7.96 19.86 1.40
CA LEU A 28 -7.38 20.31 2.68
C LEU A 28 -7.50 19.24 3.76
N PHE A 29 -8.66 18.56 3.83
CA PHE A 29 -8.84 17.44 4.75
C PHE A 29 -7.84 16.30 4.48
N THR A 30 -7.68 15.92 3.21
CA THR A 30 -6.73 14.88 2.81
C THR A 30 -5.30 15.26 3.17
N LEU A 31 -4.88 16.49 2.84
CA LEU A 31 -3.54 16.99 3.22
C LEU A 31 -3.35 17.04 4.73
N GLY A 32 -4.33 17.52 5.49
CA GLY A 32 -4.28 17.52 6.96
C GLY A 32 -4.14 16.12 7.54
N ALA A 33 -4.88 15.15 7.02
CA ALA A 33 -4.78 13.75 7.42
C ALA A 33 -3.40 13.14 7.11
N LEU A 34 -2.80 13.47 5.95
CA LEU A 34 -1.45 13.03 5.61
C LEU A 34 -0.39 13.68 6.51
N VAL A 35 -0.57 14.92 6.93
CA VAL A 35 0.31 15.58 7.91
C VAL A 35 0.22 14.86 9.26
N VAL A 36 -0.99 14.55 9.75
CA VAL A 36 -1.18 13.79 10.99
C VAL A 36 -0.51 12.41 10.90
N TYR A 37 -0.70 11.70 9.79
CA TYR A 37 0.01 10.45 9.53
C TYR A 37 1.53 10.64 9.64
N ARG A 38 2.07 11.66 8.98
CA ARG A 38 3.51 11.91 8.98
C ARG A 38 4.06 12.25 10.36
N LEU A 39 3.34 13.04 11.16
CA LEU A 39 3.72 13.32 12.55
C LEU A 39 3.80 12.04 13.39
N GLY A 40 2.84 11.14 13.26
CA GLY A 40 2.84 9.87 13.99
C GLY A 40 4.00 8.93 13.59
N THR A 41 4.57 9.05 12.39
CA THR A 41 5.76 8.27 11.98
C THR A 41 7.06 8.72 12.69
N TYR A 42 7.00 9.71 13.55
CA TYR A 42 8.14 10.16 14.37
C TYR A 42 7.99 9.84 15.85
N ILE A 43 6.84 9.34 16.29
CA ILE A 43 6.60 9.00 17.70
C ILE A 43 7.13 7.58 17.95
N PRO A 44 8.23 7.39 18.70
CA PRO A 44 8.79 6.06 18.93
C PRO A 44 7.94 5.27 19.93
N VAL A 45 8.03 3.94 19.84
CA VAL A 45 7.47 3.02 20.85
C VAL A 45 8.31 3.14 22.13
N PRO A 46 7.69 3.25 23.31
CA PRO A 46 8.42 3.35 24.57
C PRO A 46 9.23 2.08 24.90
N GLY A 47 10.38 2.25 25.51
CA GLY A 47 11.25 1.14 25.96
C GLY A 47 12.26 0.63 24.91
N ILE A 48 12.43 1.33 23.80
CA ILE A 48 13.39 1.01 22.74
C ILE A 48 14.47 2.08 22.67
N ASP A 49 15.73 1.63 22.50
CA ASP A 49 16.84 2.53 22.21
C ASP A 49 16.91 2.82 20.69
N PRO A 50 16.67 4.08 20.25
CA PRO A 50 16.67 4.43 18.83
C PRO A 50 18.04 4.26 18.17
N GLN A 51 19.14 4.41 18.92
CA GLN A 51 20.50 4.33 18.37
C GLN A 51 20.88 2.89 18.06
N ALA A 52 20.71 1.98 19.00
CA ALA A 52 20.96 0.55 18.81
C ALA A 52 20.11 -0.02 17.68
N LEU A 53 18.85 0.41 17.59
CA LEU A 53 17.93 -0.02 16.53
C LEU A 53 18.41 0.45 15.15
N SER A 54 18.84 1.71 15.03
CA SER A 54 19.30 2.26 13.75
C SER A 54 20.54 1.55 13.22
N GLU A 55 21.44 1.11 14.09
CA GLU A 55 22.62 0.32 13.70
C GLU A 55 22.23 -1.05 13.12
N ILE A 56 21.28 -1.75 13.74
CA ILE A 56 20.80 -3.05 13.25
C ILE A 56 20.14 -2.89 11.88
N PHE A 57 19.30 -1.87 11.71
CA PHE A 57 18.66 -1.60 10.43
C PHE A 57 19.67 -1.22 9.34
N THR A 58 20.70 -0.44 9.67
CA THR A 58 21.75 -0.07 8.71
C THR A 58 22.55 -1.28 8.24
N ARG A 59 22.85 -2.21 9.15
CA ARG A 59 23.53 -3.48 8.80
C ARG A 59 22.67 -4.39 7.92
N ASN A 60 21.36 -4.38 8.11
CA ASN A 60 20.41 -5.24 7.38
C ASN A 60 19.63 -4.51 6.28
N ALA A 61 20.02 -3.28 5.90
CA ALA A 61 19.30 -2.43 4.95
C ALA A 61 19.11 -3.07 3.56
N GLY A 62 19.98 -3.98 3.15
CA GLY A 62 19.86 -4.73 1.89
C GLY A 62 18.88 -5.90 1.92
N GLY A 63 18.32 -6.26 3.08
CA GLY A 63 17.43 -7.38 3.28
C GLY A 63 15.94 -7.04 3.15
N ILE A 64 15.10 -8.03 3.48
CA ILE A 64 13.63 -7.92 3.48
C ILE A 64 13.17 -6.81 4.43
N LEU A 65 13.83 -6.65 5.59
CA LEU A 65 13.53 -5.58 6.55
C LEU A 65 13.67 -4.17 5.94
N GLY A 66 14.72 -3.93 5.15
CA GLY A 66 14.91 -2.63 4.49
C GLY A 66 13.82 -2.30 3.48
N MET A 67 13.27 -3.34 2.83
CA MET A 67 12.11 -3.12 1.95
C MET A 67 10.86 -2.72 2.72
N PHE A 68 10.60 -3.39 3.85
CA PHE A 68 9.47 -3.02 4.70
C PHE A 68 9.59 -1.60 5.20
N ASP A 69 10.79 -1.22 5.62
CA ASP A 69 11.06 0.12 6.07
C ASP A 69 10.82 1.16 4.96
N MET A 70 11.13 0.81 3.71
CA MET A 70 10.83 1.65 2.55
C MET A 70 9.31 1.83 2.36
N PHE A 71 8.50 0.78 2.47
CA PHE A 71 7.02 0.86 2.40
C PHE A 71 6.43 1.58 3.61
N SER A 72 7.07 1.47 4.77
CA SER A 72 6.63 2.13 6.00
C SER A 72 7.05 3.60 6.09
N GLY A 73 7.82 4.10 5.13
CA GLY A 73 8.33 5.48 5.15
C GLY A 73 9.36 5.74 6.25
N GLY A 74 10.15 4.70 6.63
CA GLY A 74 11.15 4.77 7.68
C GLY A 74 10.58 4.63 9.10
N SER A 75 9.30 4.24 9.24
CA SER A 75 8.67 4.08 10.55
C SER A 75 9.05 2.77 11.25
N LEU A 76 9.38 1.73 10.48
CA LEU A 76 9.86 0.48 11.04
C LEU A 76 11.30 0.59 11.56
N GLY A 77 12.19 1.22 10.80
CA GLY A 77 13.59 1.45 11.19
C GLY A 77 13.75 2.33 12.43
N ARG A 78 12.74 3.15 12.72
CA ARG A 78 12.67 3.98 13.94
C ARG A 78 11.78 3.40 15.01
N MET A 79 11.15 2.26 14.75
CA MET A 79 10.17 1.59 15.59
C MET A 79 9.15 2.56 16.18
N THR A 80 8.41 3.21 15.30
CA THR A 80 7.37 4.17 15.69
C THR A 80 6.04 3.47 15.94
N ILE A 81 5.07 4.19 16.50
CA ILE A 81 3.71 3.68 16.72
C ILE A 81 3.05 3.15 15.44
N PHE A 82 3.52 3.62 14.26
CA PHE A 82 3.05 3.17 12.94
C PHE A 82 4.00 2.17 12.27
N ALA A 83 4.86 1.48 13.03
CA ALA A 83 5.82 0.54 12.46
C ALA A 83 5.17 -0.60 11.65
N LEU A 84 4.02 -1.10 12.09
CA LEU A 84 3.21 -2.09 11.33
C LEU A 84 2.53 -1.48 10.09
N THR A 85 2.48 -0.14 9.99
CA THR A 85 1.75 0.56 8.92
C THR A 85 0.30 0.09 8.78
N ILE A 86 -0.23 0.07 7.56
CA ILE A 86 -1.57 -0.44 7.23
C ILE A 86 -1.53 -1.90 6.74
N MET A 87 -0.35 -2.54 6.77
CA MET A 87 -0.15 -3.90 6.24
C MET A 87 -1.08 -4.95 6.85
N PRO A 88 -1.32 -5.02 8.18
CA PRO A 88 -2.25 -6.00 8.76
C PRO A 88 -3.66 -5.87 8.20
N TYR A 89 -4.11 -4.64 7.91
CA TYR A 89 -5.42 -4.40 7.32
C TYR A 89 -5.48 -4.86 5.85
N ILE A 90 -4.43 -4.62 5.08
CA ILE A 90 -4.37 -5.08 3.68
C ILE A 90 -4.42 -6.60 3.65
N THR A 91 -3.60 -7.27 4.45
CA THR A 91 -3.59 -8.74 4.56
C THR A 91 -4.95 -9.28 4.97
N ALA A 92 -5.60 -8.67 5.98
CA ALA A 92 -6.94 -9.04 6.41
C ALA A 92 -7.98 -8.86 5.29
N SER A 93 -7.93 -7.74 4.57
CA SER A 93 -8.84 -7.46 3.45
C SER A 93 -8.70 -8.49 2.34
N ILE A 94 -7.48 -8.88 2.03
CA ILE A 94 -7.16 -9.90 1.04
C ILE A 94 -7.70 -11.27 1.47
N ILE A 95 -7.41 -11.69 2.70
CA ILE A 95 -7.91 -12.95 3.25
C ILE A 95 -9.45 -12.97 3.18
N MET A 96 -10.09 -11.89 3.56
CA MET A 96 -11.55 -11.79 3.48
C MET A 96 -12.09 -11.85 2.05
N GLN A 97 -11.40 -11.24 1.08
CA GLN A 97 -11.78 -11.34 -0.33
C GLN A 97 -11.70 -12.78 -0.85
N LEU A 98 -10.62 -13.50 -0.51
CA LEU A 98 -10.48 -14.92 -0.85
C LEU A 98 -11.54 -15.76 -0.14
N MET A 99 -11.78 -15.52 1.15
CA MET A 99 -12.80 -16.24 1.91
C MET A 99 -14.22 -16.02 1.33
N THR A 100 -14.52 -14.84 0.80
CA THR A 100 -15.81 -14.60 0.12
C THR A 100 -15.97 -15.38 -1.20
N ALA A 101 -14.88 -15.84 -1.80
CA ALA A 101 -14.92 -16.70 -2.99
C ALA A 101 -15.02 -18.19 -2.65
N ILE A 102 -14.49 -18.60 -1.48
CA ILE A 102 -14.41 -20.02 -1.07
C ILE A 102 -15.60 -20.44 -0.20
N VAL A 103 -16.05 -19.55 0.70
CA VAL A 103 -17.08 -19.86 1.71
C VAL A 103 -18.45 -19.40 1.23
N PRO A 104 -19.41 -20.33 0.98
CA PRO A 104 -20.74 -20.01 0.44
C PRO A 104 -21.54 -19.00 1.27
N SER A 105 -21.40 -19.03 2.61
CA SER A 105 -22.09 -18.09 3.50
C SER A 105 -21.59 -16.65 3.33
N LEU A 106 -20.30 -16.44 3.05
CA LEU A 106 -19.74 -15.11 2.78
C LEU A 106 -20.05 -14.65 1.34
N GLU A 107 -20.18 -15.57 0.41
CA GLU A 107 -20.63 -15.28 -0.96
C GLU A 107 -22.08 -14.76 -0.97
N THR A 108 -22.98 -15.36 -0.20
CA THR A 108 -24.36 -14.89 -0.05
C THR A 108 -24.41 -13.48 0.55
N LEU A 109 -23.63 -13.22 1.59
CA LEU A 109 -23.47 -11.88 2.17
C LEU A 109 -22.98 -10.86 1.12
N LYS A 110 -22.02 -11.23 0.28
CA LYS A 110 -21.55 -10.35 -0.80
C LYS A 110 -22.65 -10.01 -1.81
N LYS A 111 -23.57 -10.94 -2.07
CA LYS A 111 -24.73 -10.75 -2.96
C LYS A 111 -25.84 -9.87 -2.35
N GLU A 112 -25.88 -9.69 -1.03
CA GLU A 112 -26.83 -8.81 -0.34
C GLU A 112 -26.56 -7.31 -0.56
N GLY A 113 -25.52 -6.95 -1.32
CA GLY A 113 -25.22 -5.57 -1.69
C GLY A 113 -24.56 -4.77 -0.57
N GLU A 114 -25.05 -3.55 -0.25
CA GLU A 114 -24.38 -2.66 0.70
C GLU A 114 -24.41 -3.14 2.16
N ALA A 115 -25.47 -3.82 2.57
CA ALA A 115 -25.59 -4.38 3.92
C ALA A 115 -24.54 -5.48 4.16
N GLY A 116 -24.42 -6.40 3.21
CA GLY A 116 -23.43 -7.47 3.26
C GLY A 116 -21.99 -6.95 3.22
N ARG A 117 -21.72 -5.92 2.41
CA ARG A 117 -20.39 -5.27 2.38
C ARG A 117 -20.01 -4.65 3.73
N LYS A 118 -20.94 -4.02 4.43
CA LYS A 118 -20.68 -3.49 5.78
C LYS A 118 -20.27 -4.60 6.75
N THR A 119 -20.95 -5.74 6.70
CA THR A 119 -20.64 -6.91 7.55
C THR A 119 -19.27 -7.50 7.20
N ILE A 120 -18.95 -7.65 5.91
CA ILE A 120 -17.63 -8.11 5.47
C ILE A 120 -16.53 -7.14 5.94
N ASN A 121 -16.74 -5.83 5.84
CA ASN A 121 -15.80 -4.84 6.36
C ASN A 121 -15.61 -4.94 7.88
N GLN A 122 -16.65 -5.27 8.65
CA GLN A 122 -16.50 -5.52 10.09
C GLN A 122 -15.64 -6.76 10.37
N TYR A 123 -15.85 -7.84 9.64
CA TYR A 123 -15.00 -9.04 9.78
C TYR A 123 -13.55 -8.74 9.39
N THR A 124 -13.33 -7.94 8.36
CA THR A 124 -11.99 -7.47 7.99
C THR A 124 -11.32 -6.72 9.14
N ARG A 125 -12.04 -5.84 9.84
CA ARG A 125 -11.51 -5.10 11.00
C ARG A 125 -11.16 -6.03 12.15
N TYR A 126 -12.00 -7.02 12.48
CA TYR A 126 -11.69 -8.00 13.52
C TYR A 126 -10.46 -8.84 13.16
N LEU A 127 -10.36 -9.28 11.92
CA LEU A 127 -9.21 -10.02 11.44
C LEU A 127 -7.93 -9.14 11.47
N THR A 128 -8.05 -7.85 11.16
CA THR A 128 -6.95 -6.89 11.28
C THR A 128 -6.42 -6.80 12.71
N VAL A 129 -7.32 -6.71 13.70
CA VAL A 129 -6.94 -6.69 15.13
C VAL A 129 -6.17 -7.94 15.50
N LEU A 130 -6.67 -9.11 15.09
CA LEU A 130 -6.01 -10.38 15.37
C LEU A 130 -4.62 -10.46 14.73
N LEU A 131 -4.51 -10.14 13.44
CA LEU A 131 -3.24 -10.15 12.73
C LEU A 131 -2.25 -9.13 13.29
N ALA A 132 -2.69 -7.90 13.59
CA ALA A 132 -1.84 -6.87 14.17
C ALA A 132 -1.32 -7.27 15.54
N THR A 133 -2.14 -7.94 16.37
CA THR A 133 -1.73 -8.45 17.68
C THR A 133 -0.66 -9.53 17.55
N VAL A 134 -0.87 -10.51 16.66
CA VAL A 134 0.10 -11.59 16.42
C VAL A 134 1.42 -11.03 15.87
N GLN A 135 1.34 -10.12 14.88
CA GLN A 135 2.53 -9.49 14.30
C GLN A 135 3.25 -8.59 15.31
N GLY A 136 2.51 -7.80 16.09
CA GLY A 136 3.06 -6.97 17.16
C GLY A 136 3.78 -7.77 18.24
N TYR A 137 3.21 -8.91 18.63
CA TYR A 137 3.87 -9.84 19.55
C TYR A 137 5.14 -10.42 18.93
N GLY A 138 5.11 -10.85 17.67
CA GLY A 138 6.28 -11.34 16.97
C GLY A 138 7.42 -10.33 16.89
N ILE A 139 7.08 -9.08 16.59
CA ILE A 139 8.06 -7.99 16.57
C ILE A 139 8.64 -7.74 17.97
N SER A 140 7.81 -7.73 19.02
CA SER A 140 8.28 -7.50 20.40
C SER A 140 9.27 -8.57 20.86
N VAL A 141 9.00 -9.86 20.56
CA VAL A 141 9.91 -10.97 20.85
C VAL A 141 11.19 -10.88 20.02
N GLY A 142 11.07 -10.52 18.74
CA GLY A 142 12.22 -10.30 17.85
C GLY A 142 13.14 -9.17 18.32
N LEU A 143 12.59 -8.08 18.85
CA LEU A 143 13.35 -6.97 19.42
C LEU A 143 14.05 -7.35 20.73
N GLU A 144 13.42 -8.13 21.57
CA GLU A 144 14.06 -8.64 22.82
C GLU A 144 15.23 -9.59 22.54
N SER A 145 15.19 -10.33 21.45
CA SER A 145 16.29 -11.22 21.04
C SER A 145 17.51 -10.45 20.54
N ALA A 146 17.32 -9.19 20.10
CA ALA A 146 18.39 -8.30 19.66
C ALA A 146 19.02 -7.61 20.86
N THR A 147 20.26 -7.97 21.18
CA THR A 147 20.99 -7.43 22.34
C THR A 147 21.13 -5.92 22.28
N GLY A 148 20.70 -5.23 23.36
CA GLY A 148 20.88 -3.79 23.53
C GLY A 148 19.82 -2.89 22.90
N VAL A 149 18.81 -3.43 22.26
CA VAL A 149 17.72 -2.64 21.63
C VAL A 149 16.63 -2.30 22.63
N VAL A 150 16.32 -3.21 23.54
CA VAL A 150 15.29 -3.05 24.56
C VAL A 150 15.94 -2.66 25.88
N ILE A 151 15.48 -1.56 26.48
CA ILE A 151 16.03 -1.04 27.75
C ILE A 151 15.70 -2.00 28.88
N ASP A 152 14.43 -2.39 29.01
CA ASP A 152 13.95 -3.30 30.05
C ASP A 152 13.19 -4.47 29.41
N PRO A 153 13.86 -5.59 29.08
CA PRO A 153 13.20 -6.75 28.50
C PRO A 153 12.26 -7.42 29.50
N GLY A 154 11.06 -7.79 29.05
CA GLY A 154 10.10 -8.48 29.91
C GLY A 154 8.66 -8.38 29.41
N MET A 155 7.77 -9.04 30.17
CA MET A 155 6.34 -9.10 29.80
C MET A 155 5.68 -7.73 29.68
N PHE A 156 6.12 -6.75 30.47
CA PHE A 156 5.62 -5.39 30.42
C PHE A 156 5.95 -4.72 29.08
N PHE A 157 7.20 -4.87 28.60
CA PHE A 157 7.61 -4.35 27.29
C PHE A 157 6.78 -4.99 26.16
N ARG A 158 6.59 -6.32 26.18
CA ARG A 158 5.81 -7.01 25.15
C ARG A 158 4.37 -6.50 25.09
N ILE A 159 3.70 -6.38 26.23
CA ILE A 159 2.32 -5.88 26.29
C ILE A 159 2.26 -4.43 25.79
N THR A 160 3.15 -3.57 26.27
CA THR A 160 3.17 -2.17 25.88
C THR A 160 3.41 -2.01 24.37
N THR A 161 4.37 -2.75 23.81
CA THR A 161 4.66 -2.74 22.37
C THR A 161 3.46 -3.22 21.56
N VAL A 162 2.85 -4.35 21.94
CA VAL A 162 1.67 -4.88 21.22
C VAL A 162 0.51 -3.89 21.25
N VAL A 163 0.20 -3.32 22.42
CA VAL A 163 -0.90 -2.35 22.55
C VAL A 163 -0.62 -1.10 21.75
N THR A 164 0.61 -0.60 21.76
CA THR A 164 1.01 0.61 21.02
C THR A 164 0.92 0.38 19.51
N LEU A 165 1.45 -0.72 19.00
CA LEU A 165 1.42 -1.06 17.58
C LEU A 165 -0.01 -1.36 17.09
N LEU A 166 -0.81 -2.04 17.91
CA LEU A 166 -2.22 -2.28 17.62
C LEU A 166 -3.01 -0.95 17.55
N GLY A 167 -2.79 -0.08 18.55
CA GLY A 167 -3.41 1.25 18.57
C GLY A 167 -3.04 2.08 17.33
N GLY A 168 -1.77 2.04 16.94
CA GLY A 168 -1.28 2.71 15.73
C GLY A 168 -1.94 2.17 14.45
N THR A 169 -2.03 0.86 14.30
CA THR A 169 -2.67 0.21 13.14
C THR A 169 -4.16 0.54 13.06
N LEU A 170 -4.88 0.49 14.19
CA LEU A 170 -6.30 0.83 14.24
C LEU A 170 -6.54 2.31 13.91
N PHE A 171 -5.68 3.19 14.41
CA PHE A 171 -5.73 4.61 14.08
C PHE A 171 -5.51 4.86 12.58
N LEU A 172 -4.52 4.20 11.96
CA LEU A 172 -4.27 4.31 10.52
C LEU A 172 -5.44 3.77 9.68
N MET A 173 -6.03 2.66 10.09
CA MET A 173 -7.22 2.11 9.45
C MET A 173 -8.38 3.13 9.50
N TRP A 174 -8.66 3.68 10.68
CA TRP A 174 -9.68 4.71 10.85
C TRP A 174 -9.38 5.96 10.03
N LEU A 175 -8.12 6.42 10.03
CA LEU A 175 -7.69 7.59 9.24
C LEU A 175 -7.87 7.35 7.74
N GLY A 176 -7.53 6.16 7.23
CA GLY A 176 -7.74 5.77 5.83
C GLY A 176 -9.22 5.76 5.44
N GLU A 177 -10.09 5.28 6.33
CA GLU A 177 -11.54 5.32 6.13
C GLU A 177 -12.09 6.77 6.12
N GLN A 178 -11.59 7.63 7.01
CA GLN A 178 -11.98 9.06 7.02
C GLN A 178 -11.54 9.78 5.75
N ILE A 179 -10.33 9.52 5.26
CA ILE A 179 -9.87 10.09 3.98
C ILE A 179 -10.76 9.60 2.83
N THR A 180 -11.13 8.34 2.80
CA THR A 180 -12.02 7.78 1.77
C THR A 180 -13.43 8.39 1.83
N ALA A 181 -13.96 8.63 3.03
CA ALA A 181 -15.31 9.17 3.23
C ALA A 181 -15.41 10.69 2.98
N ARG A 182 -14.42 11.46 3.43
CA ARG A 182 -14.46 12.93 3.44
C ARG A 182 -13.40 13.59 2.57
N GLY A 183 -12.39 12.86 2.13
CA GLY A 183 -11.30 13.36 1.32
C GLY A 183 -11.48 13.08 -0.17
N VAL A 184 -10.36 12.84 -0.84
CA VAL A 184 -10.26 12.56 -2.28
C VAL A 184 -9.61 11.20 -2.48
N GLY A 185 -10.27 10.33 -3.25
CA GLY A 185 -9.74 9.02 -3.61
C GLY A 185 -9.79 7.96 -2.50
N ASN A 186 -8.99 6.90 -2.66
CA ASN A 186 -8.89 5.82 -1.67
C ASN A 186 -7.87 6.19 -0.60
N GLY A 187 -8.33 6.40 0.65
CA GLY A 187 -7.48 6.85 1.76
C GLY A 187 -6.37 5.86 2.12
N ILE A 188 -6.63 4.56 2.01
CA ILE A 188 -5.65 3.51 2.29
C ILE A 188 -4.48 3.59 1.30
N SER A 189 -4.79 3.69 0.01
CA SER A 189 -3.79 3.85 -1.05
C SER A 189 -2.98 5.13 -0.91
N LEU A 190 -3.63 6.22 -0.46
CA LEU A 190 -2.94 7.50 -0.20
C LEU A 190 -1.98 7.43 0.99
N LEU A 191 -2.32 6.69 2.04
CA LEU A 191 -1.42 6.49 3.19
C LEU A 191 -0.18 5.68 2.79
N ILE A 192 -0.34 4.62 1.99
CA ILE A 192 0.78 3.84 1.44
C ILE A 192 1.65 4.71 0.55
N PHE A 193 1.04 5.45 -0.36
CA PHE A 193 1.74 6.39 -1.25
C PHE A 193 2.54 7.43 -0.45
N ALA A 194 1.94 8.02 0.58
CA ALA A 194 2.61 9.00 1.45
C ALA A 194 3.81 8.38 2.20
N GLY A 195 3.71 7.11 2.62
CA GLY A 195 4.82 6.38 3.19
C GLY A 195 6.00 6.24 2.23
N ILE A 196 5.73 5.78 1.01
CA ILE A 196 6.76 5.55 -0.01
C ILE A 196 7.41 6.88 -0.44
N VAL A 197 6.60 7.89 -0.76
CA VAL A 197 7.10 9.20 -1.23
C VAL A 197 7.87 9.95 -0.16
N ALA A 198 7.60 9.70 1.11
CA ALA A 198 8.29 10.35 2.21
C ALA A 198 9.81 10.12 2.24
N ASN A 199 10.28 8.99 1.73
CA ASN A 199 11.71 8.67 1.63
C ASN A 199 12.36 9.17 0.33
N LEU A 200 11.56 9.62 -0.63
CA LEU A 200 12.06 10.08 -1.94
C LEU A 200 13.05 11.25 -1.83
N PRO A 201 12.78 12.33 -1.04
CA PRO A 201 13.72 13.45 -0.92
C PRO A 201 15.08 13.01 -0.34
N VAL A 202 15.08 12.10 0.63
CA VAL A 202 16.31 11.58 1.25
C VAL A 202 17.08 10.73 0.25
N ALA A 203 16.40 9.89 -0.53
CA ALA A 203 17.02 9.08 -1.57
C ALA A 203 17.65 9.95 -2.67
N ILE A 204 16.97 11.00 -3.10
CA ILE A 204 17.49 11.95 -4.08
C ILE A 204 18.72 12.68 -3.52
N ALA A 205 18.65 13.21 -2.29
CA ALA A 205 19.77 13.88 -1.65
C ALA A 205 20.98 12.95 -1.50
N GLY A 206 20.78 11.70 -1.09
CA GLY A 206 21.83 10.69 -1.00
C GLY A 206 22.47 10.37 -2.37
N THR A 207 21.66 10.32 -3.44
CA THR A 207 22.19 10.10 -4.79
C THR A 207 23.09 11.26 -5.25
N PHE A 208 22.71 12.50 -4.97
CA PHE A 208 23.53 13.67 -5.27
C PHE A 208 24.81 13.70 -4.42
N GLU A 209 24.75 13.29 -3.16
CA GLU A 209 25.94 13.20 -2.29
C GLU A 209 26.94 12.16 -2.80
N LEU A 210 26.46 10.99 -3.26
CA LEU A 210 27.30 9.96 -3.92
C LEU A 210 27.94 10.49 -5.20
N GLY A 211 27.26 11.37 -5.94
CA GLY A 211 27.84 12.07 -7.09
C GLY A 211 28.92 13.07 -6.68
N ARG A 212 28.69 13.80 -5.58
CA ARG A 212 29.66 14.80 -5.07
C ARG A 212 30.92 14.17 -4.50
N THR A 213 30.80 13.01 -3.85
CA THR A 213 31.92 12.23 -3.32
C THR A 213 32.69 11.46 -4.39
N GLY A 214 32.23 11.46 -5.64
CA GLY A 214 32.88 10.75 -6.76
C GLY A 214 32.63 9.24 -6.76
N ALA A 215 31.80 8.73 -5.85
CA ALA A 215 31.43 7.31 -5.83
C ALA A 215 30.55 6.91 -7.02
N LEU A 216 29.77 7.86 -7.57
CA LEU A 216 28.98 7.68 -8.79
C LEU A 216 29.34 8.74 -9.82
N SER A 217 29.50 8.31 -11.07
CA SER A 217 29.72 9.21 -12.20
C SER A 217 28.46 10.09 -12.41
N PRO A 218 28.61 11.41 -12.71
CA PRO A 218 27.47 12.28 -13.02
C PRO A 218 26.58 11.77 -14.16
N ILE A 219 27.17 11.08 -15.13
CA ILE A 219 26.45 10.46 -16.27
C ILE A 219 25.49 9.37 -15.77
N ILE A 220 25.91 8.57 -14.81
CA ILE A 220 25.07 7.51 -14.21
C ILE A 220 23.88 8.14 -13.48
N ILE A 221 24.10 9.20 -12.72
CA ILE A 221 23.03 9.92 -11.99
C ILE A 221 22.02 10.50 -12.99
N PHE A 222 22.49 11.13 -14.06
CA PHE A 222 21.63 11.64 -15.12
C PHE A 222 20.81 10.53 -15.77
N PHE A 223 21.44 9.39 -16.09
CA PHE A 223 20.74 8.23 -16.65
C PHE A 223 19.65 7.68 -15.70
N PHE A 224 19.93 7.56 -14.40
CA PHE A 224 18.92 7.14 -13.42
C PHE A 224 17.75 8.12 -13.33
N MET A 225 17.99 9.41 -13.36
CA MET A 225 16.92 10.42 -13.33
C MET A 225 16.04 10.34 -14.58
N VAL A 226 16.64 10.23 -15.75
CA VAL A 226 15.90 10.07 -17.02
C VAL A 226 15.12 8.75 -17.02
N MET A 227 15.73 7.66 -16.58
CA MET A 227 15.07 6.36 -16.47
C MET A 227 13.87 6.41 -15.49
N ALA A 228 14.01 7.07 -14.35
CA ALA A 228 12.91 7.21 -13.39
C ALA A 228 11.72 7.98 -14.00
N ILE A 229 11.98 9.08 -14.69
CA ILE A 229 10.94 9.86 -15.40
C ILE A 229 10.30 9.02 -16.50
N ALA A 230 11.10 8.28 -17.28
CA ALA A 230 10.61 7.42 -18.36
C ALA A 230 9.70 6.30 -17.81
N VAL A 231 10.08 5.66 -16.71
CA VAL A 231 9.27 4.62 -16.05
C VAL A 231 7.95 5.21 -15.54
N ILE A 232 7.98 6.36 -14.87
CA ILE A 232 6.75 7.03 -14.40
C ILE A 232 5.84 7.37 -15.60
N ALA A 233 6.40 7.93 -16.68
CA ALA A 233 5.64 8.25 -17.88
C ALA A 233 5.02 7.00 -18.51
N LEU A 234 5.76 5.90 -18.58
CA LEU A 234 5.27 4.62 -19.10
C LEU A 234 4.13 4.05 -18.25
N ILE A 235 4.27 4.07 -16.92
CA ILE A 235 3.22 3.60 -16.00
C ILE A 235 1.96 4.44 -16.17
N VAL A 236 2.08 5.78 -16.19
CA VAL A 236 0.94 6.66 -16.38
C VAL A 236 0.28 6.45 -17.76
N PHE A 237 1.08 6.19 -18.79
CA PHE A 237 0.57 5.89 -20.12
C PHE A 237 -0.26 4.59 -20.14
N ILE A 238 0.24 3.51 -19.52
CA ILE A 238 -0.47 2.22 -19.42
C ILE A 238 -1.74 2.36 -18.59
N GLU A 239 -1.66 2.99 -17.41
CA GLU A 239 -2.81 3.19 -16.51
C GLU A 239 -3.94 4.03 -17.13
N ARG A 240 -3.59 4.97 -18.01
CA ARG A 240 -4.58 5.78 -18.74
C ARG A 240 -5.05 5.14 -20.04
N SER A 241 -4.42 4.06 -20.49
CA SER A 241 -4.73 3.39 -21.73
C SER A 241 -6.11 2.72 -21.64
N GLN A 242 -6.93 2.98 -22.67
CA GLN A 242 -8.29 2.46 -22.76
C GLN A 242 -8.50 1.84 -24.14
N ARG A 243 -9.05 0.63 -24.18
CA ARG A 243 -9.55 0.03 -25.41
C ARG A 243 -10.95 0.55 -25.67
N ARG A 244 -11.15 1.24 -26.78
CA ARG A 244 -12.47 1.77 -27.18
C ARG A 244 -13.16 0.78 -28.09
N ILE A 245 -14.27 0.19 -27.61
CA ILE A 245 -15.11 -0.69 -28.41
C ILE A 245 -16.23 0.17 -28.99
N MET A 246 -16.41 0.09 -30.31
CA MET A 246 -17.45 0.82 -31.00
C MET A 246 -18.80 0.15 -30.77
N VAL A 247 -19.74 0.86 -30.16
CA VAL A 247 -21.13 0.40 -29.96
C VAL A 247 -22.00 1.12 -30.96
N GLN A 248 -22.64 0.34 -31.84
CA GLN A 248 -23.59 0.86 -32.81
C GLN A 248 -25.01 0.75 -32.25
N TYR A 249 -25.69 1.87 -32.12
CA TYR A 249 -27.09 1.86 -31.74
C TYR A 249 -27.96 1.71 -33.00
N PRO A 250 -29.02 0.85 -32.95
CA PRO A 250 -29.92 0.69 -34.07
C PRO A 250 -30.64 2.01 -34.39
N LYS A 251 -30.75 2.31 -35.68
CA LYS A 251 -31.51 3.48 -36.14
C LYS A 251 -32.98 3.30 -35.83
N ARG A 252 -33.60 4.23 -35.16
CA ARG A 252 -35.04 4.23 -34.87
C ARG A 252 -35.74 5.11 -35.89
N GLN A 253 -36.72 4.51 -36.62
CA GLN A 253 -37.56 5.21 -37.57
C GLN A 253 -38.84 5.62 -36.83
N MET A 254 -39.14 6.91 -36.74
CA MET A 254 -40.43 7.43 -36.30
C MET A 254 -41.03 8.23 -37.45
N GLY A 255 -41.97 7.60 -38.16
CA GLY A 255 -42.57 8.18 -39.35
C GLY A 255 -41.52 8.42 -40.47
N ASN A 256 -41.56 9.57 -41.14
CA ASN A 256 -40.66 9.91 -42.25
C ASN A 256 -39.27 10.47 -41.76
N LYS A 257 -39.00 10.48 -40.48
CA LYS A 257 -37.70 10.95 -39.90
C LYS A 257 -36.96 9.78 -39.27
N THR A 258 -35.76 9.51 -39.82
CA THR A 258 -34.78 8.60 -39.20
C THR A 258 -34.01 9.32 -38.13
N PHE A 259 -34.25 9.00 -36.87
CA PHE A 259 -33.40 9.39 -35.76
C PHE A 259 -32.36 8.29 -35.60
N GLY A 260 -31.12 8.65 -35.82
CA GLY A 260 -30.27 7.59 -35.91
C GLY A 260 -28.86 7.59 -35.53
N GLY A 261 -28.45 6.56 -34.90
CA GLY A 261 -27.14 5.95 -35.06
C GLY A 261 -25.93 6.82 -34.71
N GLU A 262 -25.93 7.53 -33.55
CA GLU A 262 -24.66 7.97 -32.98
C GLU A 262 -23.88 6.73 -32.54
N SER A 263 -22.69 6.54 -33.12
CA SER A 263 -21.74 5.54 -32.66
C SER A 263 -21.11 6.03 -31.35
N SER A 264 -21.41 5.34 -30.25
CA SER A 264 -20.77 5.56 -28.96
C SER A 264 -19.60 4.58 -28.77
N HIS A 265 -18.61 4.98 -28.00
CA HIS A 265 -17.47 4.14 -27.66
C HIS A 265 -17.58 3.72 -26.21
N LEU A 266 -17.51 2.39 -25.94
CA LEU A 266 -17.38 1.86 -24.59
C LEU A 266 -15.90 1.84 -24.21
N PRO A 267 -15.46 2.66 -23.22
CA PRO A 267 -14.06 2.66 -22.79
C PRO A 267 -13.83 1.50 -21.81
N LEU A 268 -12.97 0.57 -22.16
CA LEU A 268 -12.48 -0.49 -21.28
C LEU A 268 -11.03 -0.18 -20.87
N LYS A 269 -10.73 -0.11 -19.60
CA LYS A 269 -9.35 0.02 -19.10
C LYS A 269 -8.56 -1.22 -19.48
N ILE A 270 -7.31 -1.05 -19.89
CA ILE A 270 -6.40 -2.17 -20.21
C ILE A 270 -5.93 -2.81 -18.91
N ASN A 271 -5.53 -2.02 -17.92
CA ASN A 271 -5.16 -2.50 -16.60
C ASN A 271 -6.36 -2.32 -15.64
N VAL A 272 -7.16 -3.37 -15.47
CA VAL A 272 -8.31 -3.37 -14.56
C VAL A 272 -7.88 -3.53 -13.10
N PRO A 273 -6.93 -4.46 -12.76
CA PRO A 273 -6.53 -4.71 -11.37
C PRO A 273 -5.70 -3.57 -10.76
N GLY A 274 -4.96 -2.81 -11.56
CA GLY A 274 -4.13 -1.70 -11.11
C GLY A 274 -2.92 -2.14 -10.28
N VAL A 275 -2.75 -1.55 -9.10
CA VAL A 275 -1.62 -1.80 -8.18
C VAL A 275 -1.93 -2.86 -7.11
N ILE A 276 -3.15 -3.41 -7.11
CA ILE A 276 -3.60 -4.35 -6.08
C ILE A 276 -2.81 -5.67 -6.11
N PRO A 277 -2.54 -6.34 -7.26
CA PRO A 277 -1.85 -7.62 -7.31
C PRO A 277 -0.44 -7.61 -6.71
N PRO A 278 0.45 -6.64 -7.01
CA PRO A 278 1.77 -6.58 -6.38
C PRO A 278 1.72 -6.39 -4.86
N ILE A 279 0.75 -5.61 -4.36
CA ILE A 279 0.55 -5.43 -2.91
C ILE A 279 0.04 -6.74 -2.30
N PHE A 280 -0.84 -7.44 -3.00
CA PHE A 280 -1.35 -8.75 -2.62
C PHE A 280 -0.23 -9.79 -2.50
N ALA A 281 0.57 -9.96 -3.55
CA ALA A 281 1.68 -10.91 -3.57
C ALA A 281 2.69 -10.61 -2.46
N SER A 282 3.07 -9.35 -2.27
CA SER A 282 3.99 -8.97 -1.20
C SER A 282 3.43 -9.27 0.18
N SER A 283 2.15 -9.00 0.44
CA SER A 283 1.51 -9.29 1.72
C SER A 283 1.43 -10.80 2.00
N LEU A 284 1.13 -11.60 0.98
CA LEU A 284 1.07 -13.06 1.09
C LEU A 284 2.45 -13.66 1.38
N LEU A 285 3.50 -13.15 0.73
CA LEU A 285 4.87 -13.58 0.95
C LEU A 285 5.43 -13.20 2.32
N LEU A 286 4.91 -12.13 2.91
CA LEU A 286 5.34 -11.63 4.21
C LEU A 286 4.80 -12.45 5.38
N MET A 287 3.64 -13.05 5.24
CA MET A 287 3.03 -13.86 6.29
C MET A 287 3.91 -15.05 6.71
N PRO A 288 4.41 -15.90 5.77
CA PRO A 288 5.34 -16.96 6.12
C PRO A 288 6.66 -16.46 6.73
N VAL A 289 7.21 -15.37 6.17
CA VAL A 289 8.47 -14.79 6.69
C VAL A 289 8.31 -14.29 8.13
N SER A 290 7.18 -13.66 8.46
CA SER A 290 6.89 -13.23 9.83
C SER A 290 6.77 -14.42 10.79
N ILE A 291 6.13 -15.52 10.37
CA ILE A 291 5.99 -16.75 11.17
C ILE A 291 7.36 -17.41 11.38
N ILE A 292 8.19 -17.47 10.33
CA ILE A 292 9.53 -18.03 10.40
C ILE A 292 10.40 -17.25 11.38
N ASN A 293 10.38 -15.92 11.33
CA ASN A 293 11.13 -15.08 12.26
C ASN A 293 10.67 -15.29 13.72
N LEU A 294 9.38 -15.55 13.92
CA LEU A 294 8.81 -15.85 15.25
C LEU A 294 9.27 -17.21 15.78
N THR A 295 9.40 -18.21 14.91
CA THR A 295 9.80 -19.58 15.30
C THR A 295 11.31 -19.77 15.34
N SER A 296 12.10 -18.97 14.62
CA SER A 296 13.57 -19.05 14.60
C SER A 296 14.22 -18.58 15.90
N THR A 297 13.50 -17.87 16.77
CA THR A 297 13.97 -17.46 18.10
C THR A 297 13.89 -18.57 19.14
N SER A 298 13.19 -19.67 18.88
CA SER A 298 13.23 -20.89 19.71
C SER A 298 14.25 -21.87 19.11
N ASP A 299 15.25 -22.27 19.89
CA ASP A 299 16.28 -23.25 19.53
C ASP A 299 15.66 -24.49 18.86
N GLY A 300 15.78 -24.58 17.54
CA GLY A 300 15.25 -25.72 16.78
C GLY A 300 14.35 -25.39 15.60
N GLY A 301 14.46 -24.21 15.00
CA GLY A 301 13.72 -23.87 13.78
C GLY A 301 13.88 -24.96 12.73
N ALA A 302 12.78 -25.62 12.35
CA ALA A 302 12.80 -26.74 11.41
C ALA A 302 13.54 -26.33 10.11
N SER A 303 14.50 -27.10 9.68
CA SER A 303 15.38 -26.82 8.53
C SER A 303 14.60 -26.52 7.24
N TRP A 304 13.37 -27.06 7.11
CA TRP A 304 12.48 -26.77 5.97
C TRP A 304 11.97 -25.31 5.96
N LEU A 305 11.81 -24.65 7.12
CA LEU A 305 11.41 -23.25 7.23
C LEU A 305 12.50 -22.32 6.72
N ILE A 306 13.77 -22.62 7.03
CA ILE A 306 14.94 -21.87 6.54
C ILE A 306 15.03 -22.01 5.02
N THR A 307 14.82 -23.21 4.49
CA THR A 307 14.82 -23.49 3.05
C THR A 307 13.66 -22.75 2.36
N LEU A 308 12.48 -22.70 2.98
CA LEU A 308 11.32 -22.01 2.47
C LEU A 308 11.55 -20.48 2.43
N ASN A 309 12.20 -19.93 3.44
CA ASN A 309 12.60 -18.53 3.47
C ASN A 309 13.61 -18.19 2.37
N ALA A 310 14.58 -19.08 2.12
CA ALA A 310 15.54 -18.92 1.04
C ALA A 310 14.87 -18.99 -0.35
N LEU A 311 13.88 -19.86 -0.54
CA LEU A 311 13.13 -20.00 -1.80
C LEU A 311 12.15 -18.84 -2.06
N LEU A 312 11.63 -18.21 -1.00
CA LEU A 312 10.74 -17.04 -1.06
C LEU A 312 11.52 -15.73 -1.16
N GLY A 313 12.86 -15.78 -1.12
CA GLY A 313 13.72 -14.61 -1.28
C GLY A 313 13.53 -13.92 -2.64
N ARG A 314 13.85 -12.63 -2.70
CA ARG A 314 13.77 -11.83 -3.93
C ARG A 314 14.60 -12.43 -5.06
N GLY A 315 14.01 -12.52 -6.26
CA GLY A 315 14.68 -13.05 -7.45
C GLY A 315 14.69 -14.57 -7.54
N GLN A 316 14.15 -15.27 -6.55
CA GLN A 316 13.98 -16.71 -6.60
C GLN A 316 12.79 -17.09 -7.49
N PRO A 317 12.84 -18.26 -8.16
CA PRO A 317 11.80 -18.67 -9.09
C PRO A 317 10.41 -18.76 -8.44
N LEU A 318 10.35 -19.18 -7.19
CA LEU A 318 9.09 -19.33 -6.45
C LEU A 318 8.46 -17.96 -6.10
N TYR A 319 9.29 -16.97 -5.77
CA TYR A 319 8.83 -15.59 -5.59
C TYR A 319 8.22 -15.02 -6.88
N LEU A 320 8.92 -15.19 -8.02
CA LEU A 320 8.46 -14.73 -9.32
C LEU A 320 7.19 -15.48 -9.77
N CYS A 321 7.11 -16.78 -9.51
CA CYS A 321 5.96 -17.59 -9.84
C CYS A 321 4.71 -17.15 -9.04
N LEU A 322 4.84 -16.90 -7.74
CA LEU A 322 3.75 -16.40 -6.90
C LEU A 322 3.30 -14.99 -7.29
N LEU A 323 4.26 -14.12 -7.65
CA LEU A 323 3.95 -12.79 -8.15
C LEU A 323 3.14 -12.87 -9.45
N TYR A 324 3.59 -13.71 -10.40
CA TYR A 324 2.93 -13.89 -11.69
C TYR A 324 1.55 -14.54 -11.56
N THR A 325 1.41 -15.57 -10.71
CA THR A 325 0.10 -16.23 -10.49
C THR A 325 -0.91 -15.34 -9.79
N SER A 326 -0.47 -14.43 -8.90
CA SER A 326 -1.38 -13.46 -8.27
C SER A 326 -1.88 -12.41 -9.27
N ASP A 327 -1.05 -12.02 -10.23
CA ASP A 327 -1.42 -11.11 -11.31
C ASP A 327 -2.42 -11.77 -12.28
N ALA A 328 -2.19 -13.04 -12.62
CA ALA A 328 -3.09 -13.82 -13.49
C ALA A 328 -4.43 -14.21 -12.83
N ALA A 329 -4.51 -14.25 -11.51
CA ALA A 329 -5.75 -14.57 -10.80
C ALA A 329 -6.72 -13.38 -10.69
N ASP A 330 -6.25 -12.16 -10.95
CA ASP A 330 -7.04 -10.93 -10.94
C ASP A 330 -7.58 -10.55 -12.34
N GLU A 331 -7.12 -11.20 -13.41
CA GLU A 331 -7.70 -11.13 -14.76
C GLU A 331 -8.89 -12.11 -14.94
#